data_90c078e3f6132b60c87af0f925a2a7ef
#
_entry.id   90c078e3f6132b60c87af0f925a2a7ef
#
_cell.length_a   1.000
_cell.length_b   1.000
_cell.length_c   1.000
_cell.angle_alpha   90.00
_cell.angle_beta   90.00
_cell.angle_gamma   90.00
#
_symmetry.space_group_name_H-M   'P 1'
#
loop_
_entity.id
_entity.type
_entity.pdbx_description
1 polymer ?
#
loop_
_entity_poly.entity_id
_entity_poly.type
_entity_poly.pdbx_seq_one_letter_code
_entity_poly.pdbx_strand_id
1 'polypeptide(L)'
;MLNTLFSQHSNRPIFLFYAVRDANDLIMASHLSALENEMSGLHIHYYFAELDDDLISSSKHQGFVSVQGMFDLMSDAVQPLEVDFYVCGPPPMMEAIVGGLEEKQVDSQNIHFESFGPASVGKHKKPVDDQKDGDSYSVKFHIADKTLEWNSSCGSLLETAEEAGIAMESGCRSGNCGACLTAVLSGDIEYLEEPGIEIEVGSCLPCISIPKKNVILNA
;
A
#
# COMPACT_ATOMS: atom_id res chain seq x y z
N MET A 1 -5.39 14.05 -5.59
CA MET A 1 -4.26 14.92 -5.21
C MET A 1 -3.88 15.90 -6.31
N LEU A 2 -3.42 15.54 -7.51
CA LEU A 2 -3.02 16.49 -8.57
C LEU A 2 -4.12 17.51 -8.92
N ASN A 3 -5.36 17.08 -9.15
CA ASN A 3 -6.48 17.99 -9.43
C ASN A 3 -6.73 19.01 -8.31
N THR A 4 -6.52 18.64 -7.05
CA THR A 4 -6.64 19.55 -5.91
C THR A 4 -5.53 20.59 -5.93
N LEU A 5 -4.28 20.17 -6.15
CA LEU A 5 -3.15 21.08 -6.26
C LEU A 5 -3.29 22.04 -7.45
N PHE A 6 -3.80 21.53 -8.58
CA PHE A 6 -4.14 22.35 -9.74
C PHE A 6 -5.20 23.41 -9.40
N SER A 7 -6.32 23.02 -8.78
CA SER A 7 -7.38 23.95 -8.40
C SER A 7 -6.95 25.00 -7.38
N GLN A 8 -5.92 24.69 -6.58
CA GLN A 8 -5.30 25.60 -5.61
C GLN A 8 -4.19 26.48 -6.22
N HIS A 9 -3.95 26.39 -7.53
CA HIS A 9 -2.86 27.08 -8.23
C HIS A 9 -1.50 26.89 -7.55
N SER A 10 -1.22 25.64 -7.14
CA SER A 10 0.04 25.30 -6.47
C SER A 10 1.22 25.43 -7.43
N ASN A 11 2.25 26.18 -7.01
CA ASN A 11 3.52 26.30 -7.72
C ASN A 11 4.63 25.40 -7.13
N ARG A 12 4.25 24.43 -6.27
CA ARG A 12 5.22 23.50 -5.69
C ARG A 12 5.77 22.59 -6.77
N PRO A 13 7.06 22.25 -6.73
CA PRO A 13 7.60 21.18 -7.57
C PRO A 13 6.90 19.84 -7.24
N ILE A 14 6.38 19.17 -8.24
CA ILE A 14 5.67 17.91 -8.14
C ILE A 14 6.27 16.96 -9.17
N PHE A 15 6.70 15.79 -8.75
CA PHE A 15 7.22 14.73 -9.60
C PHE A 15 6.28 13.53 -9.55
N LEU A 16 5.71 13.16 -10.68
CA LEU A 16 4.91 11.95 -10.83
C LEU A 16 5.73 10.90 -11.57
N PHE A 17 6.07 9.81 -10.89
CA PHE A 17 6.70 8.63 -11.47
C PHE A 17 5.61 7.58 -11.73
N TYR A 18 5.19 7.43 -12.98
CA TYR A 18 4.06 6.59 -13.36
C TYR A 18 4.57 5.35 -14.11
N ALA A 19 4.53 4.20 -13.45
CA ALA A 19 4.97 2.93 -14.01
C ALA A 19 3.79 2.09 -14.51
N VAL A 20 3.90 1.59 -15.73
CA VAL A 20 2.95 0.69 -16.39
C VAL A 20 3.71 -0.40 -17.15
N ARG A 21 3.04 -1.48 -17.53
CA ARG A 21 3.67 -2.54 -18.32
C ARG A 21 3.98 -2.04 -19.73
N ASP A 22 2.99 -1.49 -20.41
CA ASP A 22 3.11 -0.95 -21.76
C ASP A 22 2.22 0.30 -21.96
N ALA A 23 2.25 0.90 -23.12
CA ALA A 23 1.50 2.13 -23.44
C ALA A 23 -0.03 1.94 -23.40
N ASN A 24 -0.55 0.72 -23.54
CA ASN A 24 -2.00 0.46 -23.51
C ASN A 24 -2.52 0.48 -22.06
N ASP A 25 -1.65 0.23 -21.08
CA ASP A 25 -1.99 0.29 -19.67
C ASP A 25 -1.96 1.72 -19.10
N LEU A 26 -1.54 2.71 -19.90
CA LEU A 26 -1.44 4.11 -19.49
C LEU A 26 -2.82 4.77 -19.44
N ILE A 27 -3.46 4.76 -18.27
CA ILE A 27 -4.75 5.42 -18.05
C ILE A 27 -4.55 6.93 -17.82
N MET A 28 -5.58 7.72 -18.14
CA MET A 28 -5.61 9.17 -17.93
C MET A 28 -4.48 9.97 -18.64
N ALA A 29 -3.81 9.40 -19.65
CA ALA A 29 -2.67 10.03 -20.33
C ALA A 29 -2.98 11.46 -20.82
N SER A 30 -4.12 11.67 -21.49
CA SER A 30 -4.52 12.99 -22.00
C SER A 30 -4.78 13.99 -20.87
N HIS A 31 -5.36 13.54 -19.74
CA HIS A 31 -5.60 14.38 -18.58
C HIS A 31 -4.28 14.78 -17.88
N LEU A 32 -3.38 13.83 -17.69
CA LEU A 32 -2.05 14.08 -17.12
C LEU A 32 -1.25 15.04 -17.99
N SER A 33 -1.27 14.87 -19.31
CA SER A 33 -0.61 15.79 -20.26
C SER A 33 -1.21 17.20 -20.21
N ALA A 34 -2.53 17.33 -20.06
CA ALA A 34 -3.16 18.64 -19.89
C ALA A 34 -2.71 19.32 -18.58
N LEU A 35 -2.69 18.59 -17.46
CA LEU A 35 -2.20 19.12 -16.19
C LEU A 35 -0.73 19.54 -16.25
N GLU A 36 0.14 18.76 -16.88
CA GLU A 36 1.57 19.08 -17.04
C GLU A 36 1.77 20.35 -17.86
N ASN A 37 0.96 20.57 -18.90
CA ASN A 37 1.02 21.82 -19.69
C ASN A 37 0.54 23.06 -18.91
N GLU A 38 -0.37 22.90 -17.96
CA GLU A 38 -0.95 24.01 -17.21
C GLU A 38 -0.26 24.26 -15.85
N MET A 39 0.46 23.25 -15.31
CA MET A 39 1.18 23.33 -14.03
C MET A 39 2.69 23.34 -14.27
N SER A 40 3.32 24.50 -14.28
CA SER A 40 4.76 24.64 -14.53
C SER A 40 5.67 23.89 -13.56
N GLY A 41 5.17 23.52 -12.38
CA GLY A 41 5.90 22.73 -11.37
C GLY A 41 5.65 21.24 -11.45
N LEU A 42 4.79 20.74 -12.35
CA LEU A 42 4.50 19.31 -12.50
C LEU A 42 5.44 18.71 -13.55
N HIS A 43 6.14 17.66 -13.16
CA HIS A 43 7.03 16.88 -14.00
C HIS A 43 6.57 15.42 -13.99
N ILE A 44 6.24 14.85 -15.14
CA ILE A 44 5.75 13.48 -15.25
C ILE A 44 6.80 12.59 -15.93
N HIS A 45 7.19 11.53 -15.25
CA HIS A 45 8.11 10.51 -15.74
C HIS A 45 7.38 9.18 -15.89
N TYR A 46 7.22 8.72 -17.13
CA TYR A 46 6.58 7.45 -17.45
C TYR A 46 7.62 6.33 -17.52
N TYR A 47 7.35 5.23 -16.84
CA TYR A 47 8.16 4.03 -16.87
C TYR A 47 7.38 2.89 -17.50
N PHE A 48 7.99 2.25 -18.48
CA PHE A 48 7.39 1.13 -19.19
C PHE A 48 8.27 -0.10 -19.03
N ALA A 49 7.68 -1.23 -18.61
CA ALA A 49 8.42 -2.49 -18.55
C ALA A 49 8.86 -2.92 -19.96
N GLU A 50 8.02 -2.64 -20.96
CA GLU A 50 8.27 -2.88 -22.38
C GLU A 50 8.11 -1.55 -23.13
N LEU A 51 9.20 -1.03 -23.66
CA LEU A 51 9.25 0.20 -24.44
C LEU A 51 10.26 0.02 -25.59
N ASP A 52 9.88 0.43 -26.79
CA ASP A 52 10.80 0.46 -27.92
C ASP A 52 11.88 1.54 -27.69
N ASP A 53 13.12 1.21 -27.99
CA ASP A 53 14.29 2.08 -27.71
C ASP A 53 14.17 3.48 -28.33
N ASP A 54 13.51 3.60 -29.50
CA ASP A 54 13.28 4.86 -30.21
C ASP A 54 12.22 5.76 -29.53
N LEU A 55 11.45 5.22 -28.59
CA LEU A 55 10.47 5.95 -27.79
C LEU A 55 11.02 6.46 -26.45
N ILE A 56 12.22 6.07 -26.07
CA ILE A 56 12.90 6.55 -24.84
C ILE A 56 13.17 8.06 -24.98
N SER A 57 12.87 8.81 -23.92
CA SER A 57 13.07 10.26 -23.87
C SER A 57 13.37 10.72 -22.43
N SER A 58 13.53 12.02 -22.22
CA SER A 58 13.73 12.59 -20.87
C SER A 58 12.57 12.32 -19.90
N SER A 59 11.37 12.06 -20.41
CA SER A 59 10.17 11.75 -19.62
C SER A 59 9.63 10.34 -19.80
N LYS A 60 10.21 9.53 -20.67
CA LYS A 60 9.81 8.13 -20.94
C LYS A 60 11.02 7.21 -20.76
N HIS A 61 10.91 6.29 -19.83
CA HIS A 61 11.98 5.42 -19.41
C HIS A 61 11.58 3.96 -19.57
N GLN A 62 12.52 3.11 -19.94
CA GLN A 62 12.35 1.67 -19.93
C GLN A 62 12.72 1.10 -18.56
N GLY A 63 11.98 0.11 -18.08
CA GLY A 63 12.25 -0.61 -16.85
C GLY A 63 11.42 -0.12 -15.66
N PHE A 64 11.94 -0.35 -14.46
CA PHE A 64 11.23 -0.07 -13.22
C PHE A 64 11.69 1.25 -12.59
N VAL A 65 10.79 1.91 -11.86
CA VAL A 65 11.13 3.06 -11.02
C VAL A 65 12.13 2.62 -9.95
N SER A 66 13.19 3.41 -9.76
CA SER A 66 14.16 3.22 -8.69
C SER A 66 14.35 4.50 -7.90
N VAL A 67 14.64 4.39 -6.60
CA VAL A 67 14.87 5.55 -5.74
C VAL A 67 16.05 6.39 -6.23
N GLN A 68 17.13 5.75 -6.70
CA GLN A 68 18.26 6.49 -7.27
C GLN A 68 17.84 7.28 -8.50
N GLY A 69 17.11 6.67 -9.44
CA GLY A 69 16.60 7.36 -10.64
C GLY A 69 15.64 8.51 -10.30
N MET A 70 14.78 8.33 -9.28
CA MET A 70 13.93 9.41 -8.77
C MET A 70 14.77 10.58 -8.26
N PHE A 71 15.78 10.32 -7.43
CA PHE A 71 16.65 11.34 -6.85
C PHE A 71 17.43 12.09 -7.93
N ASP A 72 17.95 11.38 -8.92
CA ASP A 72 18.69 11.99 -10.04
C ASP A 72 17.83 12.95 -10.85
N LEU A 73 16.54 12.59 -11.08
CA LEU A 73 15.58 13.41 -11.81
C LEU A 73 15.04 14.61 -11.00
N MET A 74 15.05 14.52 -9.67
CA MET A 74 14.53 15.56 -8.77
C MET A 74 15.60 16.55 -8.30
N SER A 75 16.88 16.15 -8.27
CA SER A 75 17.96 16.85 -7.58
C SER A 75 18.19 18.31 -8.01
N ASP A 76 17.87 18.64 -9.26
CA ASP A 76 18.03 20.01 -9.78
C ASP A 76 16.91 20.97 -9.32
N ALA A 77 15.77 20.43 -8.90
CA ALA A 77 14.58 21.21 -8.57
C ALA A 77 14.26 21.23 -7.07
N VAL A 78 14.58 20.14 -6.36
CA VAL A 78 14.26 19.99 -4.93
C VAL A 78 15.38 19.24 -4.20
N GLN A 79 15.40 19.36 -2.86
CA GLN A 79 16.20 18.48 -2.02
C GLN A 79 15.41 17.19 -1.74
N PRO A 80 15.80 16.03 -2.29
CA PRO A 80 14.97 14.81 -2.20
C PRO A 80 14.67 14.35 -0.77
N LEU A 81 15.48 14.72 0.22
CA LEU A 81 15.24 14.39 1.63
C LEU A 81 14.23 15.30 2.32
N GLU A 82 13.81 16.40 1.68
CA GLU A 82 12.91 17.41 2.26
C GLU A 82 11.51 17.40 1.61
N VAL A 83 11.19 16.37 0.83
CA VAL A 83 9.90 16.24 0.14
C VAL A 83 9.06 15.09 0.68
N ASP A 84 7.75 15.19 0.52
CA ASP A 84 6.82 14.10 0.82
C ASP A 84 6.75 13.13 -0.36
N PHE A 85 6.91 11.84 -0.08
CA PHE A 85 6.76 10.75 -1.03
C PHE A 85 5.41 10.05 -0.85
N TYR A 86 4.63 9.97 -1.90
CA TYR A 86 3.36 9.24 -1.92
C TYR A 86 3.52 8.03 -2.84
N VAL A 87 3.57 6.84 -2.26
CA VAL A 87 3.88 5.60 -2.97
C VAL A 87 2.64 4.71 -3.02
N CYS A 88 2.30 4.22 -4.20
CA CYS A 88 1.18 3.29 -4.41
C CYS A 88 1.49 2.40 -5.61
N GLY A 89 1.31 1.10 -5.46
CA GLY A 89 1.59 0.14 -6.53
C GLY A 89 1.63 -1.31 -6.06
N PRO A 90 2.06 -2.22 -6.94
CA PRO A 90 2.21 -3.63 -6.58
C PRO A 90 3.19 -3.84 -5.43
N PRO A 91 3.01 -4.90 -4.61
CA PRO A 91 3.85 -5.18 -3.44
C PRO A 91 5.36 -5.13 -3.70
N PRO A 92 5.91 -5.74 -4.76
CA PRO A 92 7.36 -5.67 -5.01
C PRO A 92 7.87 -4.26 -5.30
N MET A 93 7.05 -3.41 -5.97
CA MET A 93 7.38 -2.00 -6.20
C MET A 93 7.36 -1.22 -4.89
N MET A 94 6.32 -1.41 -4.06
CA MET A 94 6.20 -0.76 -2.76
C MET A 94 7.40 -1.08 -1.88
N GLU A 95 7.75 -2.37 -1.77
CA GLU A 95 8.90 -2.83 -0.97
C GLU A 95 10.21 -2.20 -1.46
N ALA A 96 10.44 -2.19 -2.76
CA ALA A 96 11.66 -1.62 -3.35
C ALA A 96 11.76 -0.10 -3.15
N ILE A 97 10.65 0.64 -3.33
CA ILE A 97 10.66 2.11 -3.23
C ILE A 97 10.70 2.54 -1.76
N VAL A 98 9.84 2.01 -0.89
CA VAL A 98 9.82 2.39 0.52
C VAL A 98 11.13 2.00 1.19
N GLY A 99 11.62 0.76 1.01
CA GLY A 99 12.91 0.32 1.55
C GLY A 99 14.09 1.15 1.02
N GLY A 100 14.09 1.49 -0.27
CA GLY A 100 15.12 2.33 -0.86
C GLY A 100 15.10 3.78 -0.36
N LEU A 101 13.93 4.36 -0.05
CA LEU A 101 13.81 5.68 0.59
C LEU A 101 14.36 5.66 2.02
N GLU A 102 14.05 4.61 2.79
CA GLU A 102 14.59 4.41 4.14
C GLU A 102 16.13 4.26 4.13
N GLU A 103 16.68 3.49 3.19
CA GLU A 103 18.14 3.36 3.00
C GLU A 103 18.80 4.70 2.67
N LYS A 104 18.12 5.59 1.97
CA LYS A 104 18.54 6.97 1.68
C LYS A 104 18.33 7.93 2.84
N GLN A 105 17.82 7.44 3.98
CA GLN A 105 17.56 8.24 5.19
C GLN A 105 16.47 9.32 5.00
N VAL A 106 15.50 9.09 4.13
CA VAL A 106 14.27 9.89 4.09
C VAL A 106 13.52 9.67 5.40
N ASP A 107 13.05 10.75 6.03
CA ASP A 107 12.28 10.65 7.27
C ASP A 107 10.99 9.86 7.02
N SER A 108 10.71 8.91 7.88
CA SER A 108 9.50 8.07 7.78
C SER A 108 8.19 8.88 7.80
N GLN A 109 8.20 10.06 8.39
CA GLN A 109 7.06 10.99 8.37
C GLN A 109 6.79 11.57 6.99
N ASN A 110 7.78 11.55 6.09
CA ASN A 110 7.67 12.02 4.72
C ASN A 110 7.39 10.89 3.72
N ILE A 111 7.24 9.65 4.19
CA ILE A 111 6.93 8.49 3.34
C ILE A 111 5.48 8.06 3.59
N HIS A 112 4.61 8.37 2.66
CA HIS A 112 3.19 8.03 2.69
C HIS A 112 2.91 6.95 1.66
N PHE A 113 2.21 5.90 2.02
CA PHE A 113 1.88 4.84 1.08
C PHE A 113 0.46 4.30 1.28
N GLU A 114 -0.16 3.88 0.18
CA GLU A 114 -1.44 3.17 0.18
C GLU A 114 -1.22 1.76 -0.34
N SER A 115 -1.67 0.79 0.44
CA SER A 115 -1.54 -0.63 0.15
C SER A 115 -2.89 -1.19 -0.31
N PHE A 116 -2.91 -1.87 -1.47
CA PHE A 116 -4.10 -2.49 -2.05
C PHE A 116 -4.04 -4.02 -2.06
N GLY A 117 -3.35 -4.63 -1.11
CA GLY A 117 -3.25 -6.08 -1.05
C GLY A 117 -2.57 -6.60 0.21
N PRO A 118 -2.68 -7.91 0.49
CA PRO A 118 -2.23 -8.52 1.73
C PRO A 118 -0.71 -8.50 1.97
N ALA A 119 0.09 -8.13 0.99
CA ALA A 119 1.55 -8.21 1.07
C ALA A 119 2.26 -6.94 0.59
N SER A 120 1.64 -5.75 0.71
CA SER A 120 2.15 -4.57 0.01
C SER A 120 3.33 -3.89 0.68
N VAL A 121 3.64 -4.16 1.93
CA VAL A 121 4.90 -3.68 2.55
C VAL A 121 5.38 -4.73 3.54
N GLY A 122 6.31 -5.56 3.11
CA GLY A 122 7.06 -6.40 4.03
C GLY A 122 7.87 -5.51 4.97
N LYS A 123 7.60 -5.63 6.30
CA LYS A 123 8.45 -5.15 7.39
C LYS A 123 8.20 -3.77 8.01
N HIS A 124 6.96 -3.27 8.14
CA HIS A 124 6.62 -2.68 9.43
C HIS A 124 5.84 -3.70 10.27
N LYS A 125 6.34 -4.94 10.34
CA LYS A 125 6.10 -5.75 11.52
C LYS A 125 6.81 -5.01 12.64
N LYS A 126 6.10 -4.23 13.48
CA LYS A 126 6.51 -4.20 14.89
C LYS A 126 6.76 -5.66 15.24
N PRO A 127 7.93 -6.03 15.79
CA PRO A 127 8.07 -7.34 16.37
C PRO A 127 6.87 -7.43 17.32
N VAL A 128 6.02 -8.43 17.15
CA VAL A 128 5.09 -8.82 18.18
C VAL A 128 6.01 -9.36 19.26
N ASP A 129 6.52 -8.43 20.10
CA ASP A 129 7.30 -8.74 21.29
C ASP A 129 6.32 -9.50 22.19
N ASP A 130 6.60 -10.79 22.42
CA ASP A 130 5.90 -11.78 23.24
C ASP A 130 4.94 -12.78 22.59
N GLN A 131 4.87 -12.93 21.24
CA GLN A 131 4.34 -14.20 20.74
C GLN A 131 5.48 -15.23 20.71
N LYS A 132 5.43 -16.17 21.66
CA LYS A 132 6.30 -17.33 21.66
C LYS A 132 6.09 -18.10 20.37
N ASP A 133 7.18 -18.40 19.66
CA ASP A 133 7.17 -19.40 18.58
C ASP A 133 6.46 -20.66 19.07
N GLY A 134 5.24 -20.91 18.57
CA GLY A 134 4.47 -22.10 18.93
C GLY A 134 2.99 -21.89 19.27
N ASP A 135 2.50 -20.65 19.40
CA ASP A 135 1.09 -20.42 19.67
C ASP A 135 0.25 -20.58 18.42
N SER A 136 -0.64 -21.57 18.39
CA SER A 136 -1.68 -21.72 17.37
C SER A 136 -3.05 -21.47 18.02
N TYR A 137 -3.92 -20.79 17.26
CA TYR A 137 -5.27 -20.48 17.68
C TYR A 137 -6.29 -20.95 16.65
N SER A 138 -7.44 -21.41 17.15
CA SER A 138 -8.56 -21.78 16.30
C SER A 138 -9.33 -20.52 15.87
N VAL A 139 -9.50 -20.33 14.56
CA VAL A 139 -10.31 -19.28 13.96
C VAL A 139 -11.53 -19.90 13.29
N LYS A 140 -12.72 -19.65 13.82
CA LYS A 140 -13.99 -20.09 13.23
C LYS A 140 -14.64 -18.95 12.45
N PHE A 141 -14.93 -19.18 11.18
CA PHE A 141 -15.75 -18.34 10.32
C PHE A 141 -17.18 -18.87 10.37
N HIS A 142 -18.04 -18.16 11.10
CA HIS A 142 -19.36 -18.69 11.51
C HIS A 142 -20.30 -18.89 10.31
N ILE A 143 -20.39 -17.93 9.39
CA ILE A 143 -21.26 -18.02 8.21
C ILE A 143 -20.75 -19.07 7.22
N ALA A 144 -19.45 -19.13 7.01
CA ALA A 144 -18.83 -20.11 6.14
C ALA A 144 -18.81 -21.52 6.76
N ASP A 145 -19.12 -21.66 8.06
CA ASP A 145 -19.03 -22.87 8.87
C ASP A 145 -17.66 -23.59 8.74
N LYS A 146 -16.60 -22.83 8.66
CA LYS A 146 -15.23 -23.31 8.59
C LYS A 146 -14.45 -22.93 9.84
N THR A 147 -13.61 -23.88 10.31
CA THR A 147 -12.68 -23.65 11.40
C THR A 147 -11.27 -23.95 10.91
N LEU A 148 -10.37 -23.02 11.09
CA LEU A 148 -8.98 -23.08 10.64
C LEU A 148 -8.04 -22.93 11.83
N GLU A 149 -6.86 -23.53 11.74
CA GLU A 149 -5.77 -23.27 12.68
C GLU A 149 -4.94 -22.10 12.15
N TRP A 150 -4.81 -21.07 12.95
CA TRP A 150 -3.98 -19.91 12.68
C TRP A 150 -2.68 -19.99 13.48
N ASN A 151 -1.59 -19.63 12.85
CA ASN A 151 -0.29 -19.37 13.48
C ASN A 151 0.35 -18.11 12.87
N SER A 152 1.47 -17.67 13.38
CA SER A 152 2.14 -16.43 12.95
C SER A 152 2.53 -16.40 11.45
N SER A 153 2.57 -17.54 10.77
CA SER A 153 2.84 -17.59 9.31
C SER A 153 1.60 -17.34 8.45
N CYS A 154 0.39 -17.44 9.03
CA CYS A 154 -0.87 -17.26 8.29
C CYS A 154 -1.20 -15.78 7.99
N GLY A 155 -0.47 -14.83 8.57
CA GLY A 155 -0.75 -13.40 8.40
C GLY A 155 -2.02 -12.94 9.13
N SER A 156 -2.75 -12.01 8.52
CA SER A 156 -4.00 -11.48 9.07
C SER A 156 -5.17 -12.47 9.01
N LEU A 157 -6.23 -12.18 9.75
CA LEU A 157 -7.48 -12.97 9.72
C LEU A 157 -8.14 -12.96 8.33
N LEU A 158 -7.98 -11.86 7.56
CA LEU A 158 -8.45 -11.78 6.17
C LEU A 158 -7.64 -12.70 5.26
N GLU A 159 -6.32 -12.70 5.37
CA GLU A 159 -5.44 -13.59 4.59
C GLU A 159 -5.74 -15.05 4.89
N THR A 160 -5.94 -15.39 6.16
CA THR A 160 -6.35 -16.74 6.59
C THR A 160 -7.67 -17.17 5.96
N ALA A 161 -8.65 -16.28 5.86
CA ALA A 161 -9.93 -16.55 5.20
C ALA A 161 -9.75 -16.78 3.69
N GLU A 162 -9.00 -15.91 3.03
CA GLU A 162 -8.76 -15.95 1.58
C GLU A 162 -8.02 -17.23 1.16
N GLU A 163 -6.98 -17.62 1.90
CA GLU A 163 -6.26 -18.88 1.65
C GLU A 163 -7.16 -20.12 1.76
N ALA A 164 -8.16 -20.05 2.64
CA ALA A 164 -9.15 -21.12 2.79
C ALA A 164 -10.32 -21.02 1.80
N GLY A 165 -10.31 -20.03 0.89
CA GLY A 165 -11.37 -19.79 -0.07
C GLY A 165 -12.68 -19.32 0.56
N ILE A 166 -12.59 -18.59 1.69
CA ILE A 166 -13.72 -17.93 2.36
C ILE A 166 -13.81 -16.52 1.80
N ALA A 167 -14.94 -16.19 1.17
CA ALA A 167 -15.17 -14.85 0.64
C ALA A 167 -15.47 -13.88 1.78
N MET A 168 -14.63 -12.88 1.96
CA MET A 168 -14.86 -11.74 2.85
C MET A 168 -14.79 -10.43 2.07
N GLU A 169 -15.64 -9.47 2.43
CA GLU A 169 -15.52 -8.14 1.85
C GLU A 169 -14.19 -7.51 2.26
N SER A 170 -13.50 -6.90 1.31
CA SER A 170 -12.23 -6.23 1.56
C SER A 170 -12.06 -5.04 0.60
N GLY A 171 -11.25 -4.07 1.02
CA GLY A 171 -10.98 -2.86 0.24
C GLY A 171 -9.51 -2.48 0.35
N CYS A 172 -9.17 -1.48 1.16
CA CYS A 172 -7.80 -0.94 1.29
C CYS A 172 -6.79 -1.92 1.89
N ARG A 173 -7.23 -2.91 2.66
CA ARG A 173 -6.41 -3.91 3.37
C ARG A 173 -5.35 -3.33 4.33
N SER A 174 -5.52 -2.07 4.71
CA SER A 174 -4.65 -1.30 5.60
C SER A 174 -5.42 -0.64 6.76
N GLY A 175 -6.60 -1.15 7.10
CA GLY A 175 -7.36 -0.69 8.25
C GLY A 175 -8.07 0.67 8.10
N ASN A 176 -8.06 1.30 6.91
CA ASN A 176 -8.53 2.68 6.75
C ASN A 176 -9.93 2.83 6.15
N CYS A 177 -10.44 1.85 5.39
CA CYS A 177 -11.70 2.01 4.65
C CYS A 177 -12.92 1.37 5.31
N GLY A 178 -12.74 0.48 6.28
CA GLY A 178 -13.81 -0.23 6.96
C GLY A 178 -14.53 -1.31 6.13
N ALA A 179 -14.18 -1.54 4.86
CA ALA A 179 -14.88 -2.49 4.01
C ALA A 179 -14.87 -3.94 4.55
N CYS A 180 -13.82 -4.31 5.30
CA CYS A 180 -13.69 -5.63 5.91
C CYS A 180 -14.26 -5.71 7.34
N LEU A 181 -14.97 -4.68 7.83
CA LEU A 181 -15.48 -4.67 9.20
C LEU A 181 -16.34 -5.91 9.47
N THR A 182 -15.93 -6.71 10.45
CA THR A 182 -16.56 -8.00 10.77
C THR A 182 -16.80 -8.12 12.26
N ALA A 183 -17.96 -8.62 12.66
CA ALA A 183 -18.28 -8.83 14.06
C ALA A 183 -17.46 -10.00 14.65
N VAL A 184 -16.93 -9.81 15.83
CA VAL A 184 -16.27 -10.82 16.66
C VAL A 184 -17.29 -11.42 17.60
N LEU A 185 -17.74 -12.63 17.31
CA LEU A 185 -18.76 -13.32 18.10
C LEU A 185 -18.19 -13.87 19.41
N SER A 186 -16.91 -14.23 19.41
CA SER A 186 -16.19 -14.73 20.59
C SER A 186 -14.70 -14.65 20.38
N GLY A 187 -13.96 -14.54 21.47
CA GLY A 187 -12.49 -14.51 21.45
C GLY A 187 -11.92 -13.12 21.63
N ASP A 188 -10.64 -12.98 21.26
CA ASP A 188 -9.88 -11.75 21.41
C ASP A 188 -8.91 -11.61 20.25
N ILE A 189 -8.74 -10.38 19.75
CA ILE A 189 -7.86 -10.07 18.62
C ILE A 189 -6.83 -9.01 19.00
N GLU A 190 -5.79 -8.94 18.22
CA GLU A 190 -4.81 -7.87 18.25
C GLU A 190 -4.72 -7.23 16.87
N TYR A 191 -4.51 -5.92 16.84
CA TYR A 191 -4.26 -5.19 15.62
C TYR A 191 -2.76 -5.14 15.31
N LEU A 192 -2.40 -5.47 14.07
CA LEU A 192 -1.03 -5.37 13.57
C LEU A 192 -0.60 -3.91 13.41
N GLU A 193 -1.57 -3.03 13.12
CA GLU A 193 -1.40 -1.60 12.95
C GLU A 193 -2.58 -0.86 13.60
N GLU A 194 -2.41 0.40 13.93
CA GLU A 194 -3.49 1.22 14.48
C GLU A 194 -4.57 1.43 13.41
N PRO A 195 -5.85 1.08 13.70
CA PRO A 195 -6.95 1.35 12.77
C PRO A 195 -7.09 2.83 12.44
N GLY A 196 -7.21 3.16 11.16
CA GLY A 196 -7.44 4.53 10.71
C GLY A 196 -8.88 5.01 10.80
N ILE A 197 -9.79 4.17 11.31
CA ILE A 197 -11.20 4.47 11.52
C ILE A 197 -11.63 4.05 12.93
N GLU A 198 -12.71 4.67 13.43
CA GLU A 198 -13.35 4.24 14.67
C GLU A 198 -14.07 2.90 14.46
N ILE A 199 -13.83 1.94 15.35
CA ILE A 199 -14.37 0.58 15.26
C ILE A 199 -15.42 0.37 16.35
N GLU A 200 -16.59 -0.13 15.93
CA GLU A 200 -17.65 -0.50 16.87
C GLU A 200 -17.21 -1.61 17.81
N VAL A 201 -17.61 -1.51 19.07
CA VAL A 201 -17.34 -2.52 20.09
C VAL A 201 -17.89 -3.88 19.65
N GLY A 202 -17.05 -4.91 19.70
CA GLY A 202 -17.43 -6.25 19.26
C GLY A 202 -17.20 -6.51 17.77
N SER A 203 -16.54 -5.59 17.05
CA SER A 203 -16.12 -5.78 15.66
C SER A 203 -14.61 -5.65 15.52
N CYS A 204 -14.09 -6.12 14.40
CA CYS A 204 -12.68 -5.95 14.04
C CYS A 204 -12.52 -5.67 12.54
N LEU A 205 -11.31 -5.27 12.16
CA LEU A 205 -10.87 -5.18 10.77
C LEU A 205 -9.96 -6.38 10.46
N PRO A 206 -10.47 -7.49 9.91
CA PRO A 206 -9.70 -8.70 9.68
C PRO A 206 -8.42 -8.49 8.84
N CYS A 207 -8.38 -7.47 8.00
CA CYS A 207 -7.23 -7.17 7.15
C CYS A 207 -5.95 -6.74 7.93
N ILE A 208 -6.13 -6.25 9.16
CA ILE A 208 -5.03 -5.84 10.05
C ILE A 208 -5.11 -6.50 11.43
N SER A 209 -5.92 -7.54 11.57
CA SER A 209 -6.11 -8.24 12.86
C SER A 209 -5.54 -9.64 12.85
N ILE A 210 -5.02 -10.06 14.00
CA ILE A 210 -4.60 -11.44 14.29
C ILE A 210 -5.29 -11.94 15.57
N PRO A 211 -5.47 -13.26 15.76
CA PRO A 211 -6.08 -13.77 16.97
C PRO A 211 -5.09 -13.74 18.15
N LYS A 212 -5.56 -13.36 19.34
CA LYS A 212 -4.86 -13.52 20.63
C LYS A 212 -5.28 -14.78 21.38
N LYS A 213 -6.42 -15.33 21.01
CA LYS A 213 -7.05 -16.56 21.54
C LYS A 213 -7.88 -17.18 20.42
N ASN A 214 -8.49 -18.32 20.71
CA ASN A 214 -9.48 -18.87 19.79
C ASN A 214 -10.56 -17.80 19.51
N VAL A 215 -10.87 -17.55 18.25
CA VAL A 215 -11.78 -16.50 17.82
C VAL A 215 -12.89 -17.04 16.93
N ILE A 216 -14.09 -16.47 17.04
CA ILE A 216 -15.21 -16.73 16.14
C ILE A 216 -15.61 -15.42 15.48
N LEU A 217 -15.50 -15.36 14.16
CA LEU A 217 -15.91 -14.23 13.32
C LEU A 217 -17.24 -14.51 12.64
N ASN A 218 -18.06 -13.49 12.48
CA ASN A 218 -19.32 -13.57 11.74
C ASN A 218 -19.08 -13.41 10.23
N ALA A 219 -18.36 -14.35 9.64
CA ALA A 219 -17.99 -14.38 8.22
C ALA A 219 -18.17 -15.80 7.66
#